data_91187b8ab5af413983247cf2aa5324a7
#
_entry.id   91187b8ab5af413983247cf2aa5324a7
#
_cell.length_a   1.000
_cell.length_b   1.000
_cell.length_c   1.000
_cell.angle_alpha   90.00
_cell.angle_beta   90.00
_cell.angle_gamma   90.00
#
_symmetry.space_group_name_H-M   'P 1'
#
loop_
_entity.id
_entity.type
_entity.pdbx_description
1 polymer ?
#
loop_
_entity_poly.entity_id
_entity_poly.type
_entity_poly.pdbx_seq_one_letter_code
_entity_poly.pdbx_strand_id
1 'polypeptide(L)'
;MSEDTQRNFRSVYYEKVGFRGVEEKKSLEILLKDDRWDIEKLCTFCQRFPLPSMYRILVWKVLLGILPPHQETHSEVMVYRREQYEDVYHALEVIHFINESTPKTEVFHYMYQLETGKLSRSQKYTLEPEDELFLAIAGPMEEMVDDEVDCYWLIKNFVHHLNTKFRDSHQQLQKGFEHYLNIEDSRLVTHLKTCSALDKLPYNLWFRKCFAGCLPPSSLQRVWDKLVSGSCKILLFVAVEIVLTFKMKVMALNNADSINEFLEKVTYLYLLGYWL
;
A
#
# COMPACT_ATOMS: atom_id res chain seq x y z
N MET A 1 -31.61 33.45 11.60
CA MET A 1 -32.21 32.55 10.62
C MET A 1 -31.09 31.97 9.77
N SER A 2 -30.95 30.70 9.84
CA SER A 2 -29.80 29.85 9.77
C SER A 2 -29.25 29.67 8.36
N GLU A 3 -27.90 29.67 8.23
CA GLU A 3 -27.11 29.35 7.05
C GLU A 3 -27.21 27.88 6.59
N ASP A 4 -28.14 27.11 7.12
CA ASP A 4 -28.27 25.65 6.89
C ASP A 4 -29.12 25.27 5.68
N THR A 5 -29.62 26.26 4.91
CA THR A 5 -30.62 26.03 3.83
C THR A 5 -29.99 25.81 2.44
N GLN A 6 -28.67 25.82 2.30
CA GLN A 6 -28.00 25.57 1.01
C GLN A 6 -27.18 24.27 0.95
N ARG A 7 -27.36 23.33 1.85
CA ARG A 7 -26.79 22.00 1.66
C ARG A 7 -27.48 21.33 0.47
N ASN A 8 -26.72 21.15 -0.61
CA ASN A 8 -27.19 20.48 -1.81
C ASN A 8 -27.74 19.10 -1.43
N PHE A 9 -28.99 18.81 -1.81
CA PHE A 9 -29.68 17.53 -1.55
C PHE A 9 -28.83 16.30 -1.90
N ARG A 10 -28.01 16.38 -2.94
CA ARG A 10 -27.05 15.32 -3.31
C ARG A 10 -25.98 15.10 -2.23
N SER A 11 -25.46 16.16 -1.62
CA SER A 11 -24.46 16.04 -0.55
C SER A 11 -25.06 15.35 0.69
N VAL A 12 -26.29 15.74 1.07
CA VAL A 12 -27.00 15.13 2.21
C VAL A 12 -27.40 13.68 1.91
N TYR A 13 -27.78 13.38 0.67
CA TYR A 13 -28.10 12.02 0.26
C TYR A 13 -26.86 11.12 0.30
N TYR A 14 -25.73 11.56 -0.26
CA TYR A 14 -24.49 10.81 -0.24
C TYR A 14 -23.91 10.65 1.18
N GLU A 15 -24.08 11.64 2.04
CA GLU A 15 -23.69 11.56 3.46
C GLU A 15 -24.52 10.51 4.23
N LYS A 16 -25.84 10.42 3.97
CA LYS A 16 -26.72 9.40 4.55
C LYS A 16 -26.48 7.99 4.04
N VAL A 17 -25.97 7.85 2.80
CA VAL A 17 -25.65 6.55 2.18
C VAL A 17 -24.18 6.14 2.46
N GLY A 18 -23.45 6.90 3.32
CA GLY A 18 -22.07 6.60 3.69
C GLY A 18 -21.01 7.14 2.71
N PHE A 19 -21.39 7.90 1.71
CA PHE A 19 -20.47 8.59 0.81
C PHE A 19 -20.07 9.96 1.41
N ARG A 20 -19.11 9.96 2.32
CA ARG A 20 -18.47 11.20 2.81
C ARG A 20 -17.57 11.88 1.75
N GLY A 21 -17.39 11.29 0.58
CA GLY A 21 -16.38 11.65 -0.41
C GLY A 21 -16.52 12.98 -1.14
N VAL A 22 -17.60 13.75 -0.96
CA VAL A 22 -17.78 15.03 -1.67
C VAL A 22 -17.04 16.18 -0.99
N GLU A 23 -17.04 16.22 0.34
CA GLU A 23 -16.35 17.26 1.10
C GLU A 23 -14.85 17.01 1.10
N GLU A 24 -14.43 15.76 1.22
CA GLU A 24 -13.03 15.36 1.11
C GLU A 24 -12.49 15.68 -0.28
N LYS A 25 -13.25 15.39 -1.34
CA LYS A 25 -12.86 15.74 -2.71
C LYS A 25 -12.64 17.25 -2.87
N LYS A 26 -13.59 18.07 -2.42
CA LYS A 26 -13.47 19.53 -2.47
C LYS A 26 -12.29 20.05 -1.66
N SER A 27 -12.06 19.49 -0.47
CA SER A 27 -10.93 19.87 0.38
C SER A 27 -9.60 19.54 -0.29
N LEU A 28 -9.50 18.38 -0.96
CA LEU A 28 -8.32 18.03 -1.73
C LEU A 28 -8.15 18.95 -2.96
N GLU A 29 -9.22 19.23 -3.71
CA GLU A 29 -9.18 20.13 -4.86
C GLU A 29 -8.67 21.54 -4.48
N ILE A 30 -9.00 22.02 -3.28
CA ILE A 30 -8.46 23.30 -2.76
C ILE A 30 -6.96 23.18 -2.55
N LEU A 31 -6.46 22.07 -1.98
CA LEU A 31 -5.02 21.86 -1.77
C LEU A 31 -4.24 21.71 -3.08
N LEU A 32 -4.89 21.16 -4.13
CA LEU A 32 -4.29 20.96 -5.45
C LEU A 32 -4.42 22.17 -6.38
N LYS A 33 -5.10 23.24 -5.96
CA LYS A 33 -5.37 24.42 -6.81
C LYS A 33 -4.16 25.33 -6.94
N ASP A 34 -3.28 25.36 -5.94
CA ASP A 34 -2.10 26.20 -5.91
C ASP A 34 -1.02 25.65 -6.86
N ASP A 35 -0.25 26.53 -7.49
CA ASP A 35 0.86 26.13 -8.39
C ASP A 35 1.93 25.31 -7.68
N ARG A 36 2.15 25.60 -6.40
CA ARG A 36 3.05 24.83 -5.53
C ARG A 36 2.25 24.17 -4.42
N TRP A 37 2.25 22.82 -4.44
CA TRP A 37 1.55 22.04 -3.44
C TRP A 37 2.30 21.97 -2.11
N ASP A 38 1.55 22.13 -1.04
CA ASP A 38 2.03 21.98 0.33
C ASP A 38 2.03 20.49 0.70
N ILE A 39 3.23 19.91 0.68
CA ILE A 39 3.43 18.47 0.94
C ILE A 39 2.96 18.09 2.35
N GLU A 40 3.18 18.95 3.36
CA GLU A 40 2.77 18.66 4.75
C GLU A 40 1.24 18.61 4.88
N LYS A 41 0.54 19.54 4.22
CA LYS A 41 -0.92 19.54 4.18
C LYS A 41 -1.47 18.34 3.42
N LEU A 42 -0.84 17.95 2.29
CA LEU A 42 -1.20 16.74 1.55
C LEU A 42 -0.99 15.47 2.39
N CYS A 43 0.15 15.34 3.08
CA CYS A 43 0.38 14.26 4.02
C CYS A 43 -0.69 14.21 5.11
N THR A 44 -0.99 15.37 5.72
CA THR A 44 -2.02 15.48 6.76
C THR A 44 -3.40 15.07 6.24
N PHE A 45 -3.73 15.50 5.03
CA PHE A 45 -4.97 15.10 4.36
C PHE A 45 -5.03 13.58 4.17
N CYS A 46 -3.99 12.97 3.58
CA CYS A 46 -3.91 11.53 3.35
C CYS A 46 -3.97 10.70 4.63
N GLN A 47 -3.43 11.23 5.76
CA GLN A 47 -3.52 10.57 7.06
C GLN A 47 -4.93 10.58 7.64
N ARG A 48 -5.72 11.61 7.37
CA ARG A 48 -7.08 11.77 7.91
C ARG A 48 -8.15 11.18 7.03
N PHE A 49 -8.04 11.37 5.72
CA PHE A 49 -9.08 11.04 4.74
C PHE A 49 -8.57 10.03 3.69
N PRO A 50 -9.46 9.22 3.08
CA PRO A 50 -9.10 8.43 1.91
C PRO A 50 -8.92 9.35 0.70
N LEU A 51 -7.94 9.04 -0.15
CA LEU A 51 -7.78 9.76 -1.41
C LEU A 51 -8.88 9.37 -2.40
N PRO A 52 -9.54 10.34 -3.05
CA PRO A 52 -10.40 10.05 -4.19
C PRO A 52 -9.59 9.39 -5.32
N SER A 53 -10.16 8.35 -5.95
CA SER A 53 -9.44 7.51 -6.94
C SER A 53 -8.83 8.32 -8.07
N MET A 54 -9.53 9.35 -8.56
CA MET A 54 -9.09 10.21 -9.66
C MET A 54 -7.83 11.05 -9.35
N TYR A 55 -7.52 11.30 -8.08
CA TYR A 55 -6.35 12.08 -7.67
C TYR A 55 -5.26 11.22 -7.05
N ARG A 56 -5.54 9.95 -6.72
CA ARG A 56 -4.65 9.07 -5.96
C ARG A 56 -3.28 8.95 -6.61
N ILE A 57 -3.23 8.56 -7.86
CA ILE A 57 -1.98 8.35 -8.59
C ILE A 57 -1.15 9.63 -8.65
N LEU A 58 -1.79 10.75 -8.93
CA LEU A 58 -1.12 12.05 -8.99
C LEU A 58 -0.54 12.46 -7.63
N VAL A 59 -1.31 12.31 -6.56
CA VAL A 59 -0.86 12.62 -5.19
C VAL A 59 0.27 11.67 -4.78
N TRP A 60 0.16 10.36 -5.07
CA TRP A 60 1.23 9.40 -4.79
C TRP A 60 2.51 9.76 -5.53
N LYS A 61 2.44 10.14 -6.81
CA LYS A 61 3.63 10.58 -7.56
C LYS A 61 4.35 11.75 -6.89
N VAL A 62 3.60 12.70 -6.36
CA VAL A 62 4.20 13.86 -5.66
C VAL A 62 4.76 13.46 -4.29
N LEU A 63 3.99 12.73 -3.47
CA LEU A 63 4.43 12.32 -2.14
C LEU A 63 5.61 11.35 -2.15
N LEU A 64 5.74 10.55 -3.20
CA LEU A 64 6.87 9.64 -3.40
C LEU A 64 8.05 10.30 -4.12
N GLY A 65 7.96 11.59 -4.47
CA GLY A 65 9.05 12.34 -5.11
C GLY A 65 9.29 11.98 -6.58
N ILE A 66 8.33 11.37 -7.25
CA ILE A 66 8.37 11.13 -8.71
C ILE A 66 8.13 12.45 -9.44
N LEU A 67 7.19 13.23 -8.94
CA LEU A 67 6.88 14.58 -9.40
C LEU A 67 7.23 15.61 -8.33
N PRO A 68 7.71 16.79 -8.72
CA PRO A 68 7.96 17.90 -7.79
C PRO A 68 6.65 18.52 -7.29
N PRO A 69 6.69 19.33 -6.20
CA PRO A 69 5.51 20.04 -5.71
C PRO A 69 4.96 21.10 -6.69
N HIS A 70 5.74 21.53 -7.66
CA HIS A 70 5.36 22.55 -8.64
C HIS A 70 4.62 21.92 -9.81
N GLN A 71 3.33 22.22 -9.95
CA GLN A 71 2.44 21.60 -10.93
C GLN A 71 2.85 21.90 -12.38
N GLU A 72 3.33 23.10 -12.67
CA GLU A 72 3.74 23.53 -14.02
C GLU A 72 4.82 22.63 -14.64
N THR A 73 5.68 22.02 -13.80
CA THR A 73 6.79 21.18 -14.27
C THR A 73 6.42 19.70 -14.42
N HIS A 74 5.21 19.29 -14.06
CA HIS A 74 4.82 17.86 -14.07
C HIS A 74 4.91 17.24 -15.46
N SER A 75 4.46 17.95 -16.51
CA SER A 75 4.50 17.45 -17.88
C SER A 75 5.92 17.23 -18.38
N GLU A 76 6.81 18.17 -18.11
CA GLU A 76 8.23 18.07 -18.50
C GLU A 76 8.95 16.95 -17.75
N VAL A 77 8.75 16.86 -16.44
CA VAL A 77 9.33 15.79 -15.63
C VAL A 77 8.84 14.40 -16.08
N MET A 78 7.56 14.27 -16.48
CA MET A 78 7.05 12.99 -16.98
C MET A 78 7.63 12.60 -18.34
N VAL A 79 7.99 13.57 -19.19
CA VAL A 79 8.73 13.27 -20.44
C VAL A 79 10.07 12.63 -20.11
N TYR A 80 10.88 13.22 -19.22
CA TYR A 80 12.17 12.64 -18.81
C TYR A 80 12.01 11.29 -18.09
N ARG A 81 10.95 11.11 -17.29
CA ARG A 81 10.67 9.83 -16.64
C ARG A 81 10.34 8.73 -17.65
N ARG A 82 9.63 9.07 -18.71
CA ARG A 82 9.32 8.14 -19.80
C ARG A 82 10.58 7.78 -20.59
N GLU A 83 11.40 8.75 -20.97
CA GLU A 83 12.68 8.52 -21.65
C GLU A 83 13.58 7.59 -20.82
N GLN A 84 13.72 7.86 -19.51
CA GLN A 84 14.52 7.02 -18.60
C GLN A 84 13.95 5.59 -18.49
N TYR A 85 12.63 5.44 -18.45
CA TYR A 85 11.96 4.12 -18.46
C TYR A 85 12.29 3.36 -19.74
N GLU A 86 12.14 4.00 -20.89
CA GLU A 86 12.40 3.41 -22.21
C GLU A 86 13.86 3.00 -22.36
N ASP A 87 14.81 3.83 -21.91
CA ASP A 87 16.25 3.53 -21.93
C ASP A 87 16.60 2.28 -21.11
N VAL A 88 16.06 2.18 -19.88
CA VAL A 88 16.30 1.03 -19.00
C VAL A 88 15.64 -0.24 -19.56
N TYR A 89 14.43 -0.12 -20.08
CA TYR A 89 13.73 -1.22 -20.74
C TYR A 89 14.51 -1.73 -21.95
N HIS A 90 14.92 -0.83 -22.84
CA HIS A 90 15.69 -1.17 -24.03
C HIS A 90 17.06 -1.79 -23.68
N ALA A 91 17.72 -1.32 -22.64
CA ALA A 91 18.97 -1.94 -22.17
C ALA A 91 18.77 -3.41 -21.79
N LEU A 92 17.67 -3.77 -21.14
CA LEU A 92 17.33 -5.15 -20.80
C LEU A 92 17.00 -6.02 -22.04
N GLU A 93 16.38 -5.44 -23.06
CA GLU A 93 16.17 -6.13 -24.36
C GLU A 93 17.51 -6.43 -25.04
N VAL A 94 18.39 -5.44 -25.15
CA VAL A 94 19.69 -5.57 -25.81
C VAL A 94 20.57 -6.62 -25.14
N ILE A 95 20.55 -6.72 -23.82
CA ILE A 95 21.32 -7.75 -23.08
C ILE A 95 20.56 -9.08 -22.94
N HIS A 96 19.37 -9.20 -23.58
CA HIS A 96 18.54 -10.41 -23.62
C HIS A 96 18.06 -10.92 -22.25
N PHE A 97 17.82 -10.02 -21.30
CA PHE A 97 17.21 -10.37 -20.01
C PHE A 97 15.70 -10.49 -20.08
N ILE A 98 15.08 -9.74 -20.98
CA ILE A 98 13.63 -9.73 -21.22
C ILE A 98 13.30 -10.01 -22.68
N ASN A 99 12.08 -10.48 -22.91
CA ASN A 99 11.48 -10.68 -24.21
C ASN A 99 9.97 -10.46 -24.13
N GLU A 100 9.26 -10.52 -25.24
CA GLU A 100 7.82 -10.27 -25.35
C GLU A 100 6.95 -11.18 -24.44
N SER A 101 7.47 -12.34 -24.01
CA SER A 101 6.75 -13.26 -23.11
C SER A 101 7.07 -13.04 -21.62
N THR A 102 7.99 -12.13 -21.28
CA THR A 102 8.38 -11.87 -19.90
C THR A 102 7.23 -11.15 -19.18
N PRO A 103 6.76 -11.66 -18.01
CA PRO A 103 5.73 -11.01 -17.24
C PRO A 103 6.13 -9.57 -16.84
N LYS A 104 5.18 -8.64 -16.91
CA LYS A 104 5.43 -7.22 -16.66
C LYS A 104 6.06 -6.95 -15.29
N THR A 105 5.59 -7.62 -14.24
CA THR A 105 6.15 -7.49 -12.89
C THR A 105 7.61 -7.92 -12.81
N GLU A 106 8.00 -8.94 -13.59
CA GLU A 106 9.40 -9.39 -13.71
C GLU A 106 10.24 -8.37 -14.48
N VAL A 107 9.69 -7.80 -15.56
CA VAL A 107 10.36 -6.71 -16.31
C VAL A 107 10.66 -5.56 -15.39
N PHE A 108 9.70 -5.08 -14.62
CA PHE A 108 9.89 -3.99 -13.65
C PHE A 108 10.93 -4.34 -12.58
N HIS A 109 10.96 -5.59 -12.15
CA HIS A 109 11.94 -6.06 -11.19
C HIS A 109 13.36 -6.06 -11.77
N TYR A 110 13.54 -6.54 -13.00
CA TYR A 110 14.84 -6.49 -13.68
C TYR A 110 15.28 -5.05 -13.96
N MET A 111 14.38 -4.16 -14.34
CA MET A 111 14.66 -2.73 -14.47
C MET A 111 15.17 -2.15 -13.15
N TYR A 112 14.50 -2.43 -12.04
CA TYR A 112 14.91 -1.99 -10.71
C TYR A 112 16.29 -2.54 -10.32
N GLN A 113 16.56 -3.81 -10.61
CA GLN A 113 17.87 -4.44 -10.35
C GLN A 113 18.97 -3.83 -11.22
N LEU A 114 18.69 -3.53 -12.49
CA LEU A 114 19.65 -2.89 -13.38
C LEU A 114 20.03 -1.49 -12.85
N GLU A 115 19.03 -0.66 -12.51
CA GLU A 115 19.28 0.70 -12.00
C GLU A 115 19.97 0.71 -10.63
N THR A 116 19.74 -0.30 -9.79
CA THR A 116 20.39 -0.43 -8.47
C THR A 116 21.74 -1.16 -8.51
N GLY A 117 22.17 -1.62 -9.69
CA GLY A 117 23.41 -2.36 -9.87
C GLY A 117 23.37 -3.78 -9.28
N LYS A 118 22.19 -4.31 -9.01
CA LYS A 118 21.99 -5.64 -8.41
C LYS A 118 21.67 -6.73 -9.43
N LEU A 119 21.55 -6.39 -10.71
CA LEU A 119 21.23 -7.36 -11.76
C LEU A 119 22.31 -8.42 -11.88
N SER A 120 21.99 -9.65 -11.48
CA SER A 120 22.94 -10.77 -11.50
C SER A 120 23.00 -11.42 -12.88
N ARG A 121 24.21 -11.69 -13.37
CA ARG A 121 24.44 -12.50 -14.58
C ARG A 121 24.35 -14.01 -14.34
N SER A 122 24.24 -14.42 -13.07
CA SER A 122 24.19 -15.84 -12.68
C SER A 122 22.76 -16.37 -12.73
N GLN A 123 22.55 -17.55 -13.34
CA GLN A 123 21.27 -18.25 -13.33
C GLN A 123 20.83 -18.76 -11.95
N LYS A 124 21.70 -18.74 -10.95
CA LYS A 124 21.37 -19.07 -9.55
C LYS A 124 21.09 -17.78 -8.78
N TYR A 125 19.94 -17.18 -9.07
CA TYR A 125 19.48 -16.03 -8.32
C TYR A 125 18.68 -16.51 -7.10
N THR A 126 19.15 -16.16 -5.92
CA THR A 126 18.35 -16.26 -4.68
C THR A 126 17.67 -14.93 -4.46
N LEU A 127 16.32 -14.95 -4.44
CA LEU A 127 15.52 -13.78 -4.13
C LEU A 127 15.95 -13.17 -2.79
N GLU A 128 16.47 -11.95 -2.84
CA GLU A 128 16.77 -11.20 -1.64
C GLU A 128 15.48 -10.66 -1.00
N PRO A 129 15.48 -10.36 0.31
CA PRO A 129 14.31 -9.82 0.96
C PRO A 129 13.74 -8.52 0.36
N GLU A 130 14.58 -7.72 -0.31
CA GLU A 130 14.13 -6.52 -1.05
C GLU A 130 13.39 -6.88 -2.34
N ASP A 131 13.82 -7.94 -3.03
CA ASP A 131 13.20 -8.43 -4.25
C ASP A 131 11.81 -9.00 -3.95
N GLU A 132 11.68 -9.73 -2.82
CA GLU A 132 10.38 -10.20 -2.36
C GLU A 132 9.40 -9.06 -2.07
N LEU A 133 9.90 -7.97 -1.47
CA LEU A 133 9.09 -6.78 -1.22
C LEU A 133 8.69 -6.13 -2.55
N PHE A 134 9.64 -5.96 -3.47
CA PHE A 134 9.38 -5.35 -4.77
C PHE A 134 8.28 -6.11 -5.53
N LEU A 135 8.43 -7.43 -5.65
CA LEU A 135 7.46 -8.28 -6.35
C LEU A 135 6.09 -8.30 -5.65
N ALA A 136 6.07 -8.30 -4.31
CA ALA A 136 4.82 -8.23 -3.55
C ALA A 136 4.06 -6.92 -3.79
N ILE A 137 4.77 -5.79 -3.93
CA ILE A 137 4.17 -4.48 -4.23
C ILE A 137 3.79 -4.36 -5.70
N ALA A 138 4.60 -4.94 -6.61
CA ALA A 138 4.41 -4.82 -8.05
C ALA A 138 3.07 -5.40 -8.53
N GLY A 139 2.69 -6.60 -8.07
CA GLY A 139 1.44 -7.23 -8.49
C GLY A 139 0.20 -6.35 -8.26
N PRO A 140 -0.12 -5.96 -7.01
CA PRO A 140 -1.26 -5.09 -6.77
C PRO A 140 -1.13 -3.70 -7.40
N MET A 141 0.09 -3.17 -7.58
CA MET A 141 0.27 -1.86 -8.23
C MET A 141 -0.09 -1.92 -9.71
N GLU A 142 0.26 -3.02 -10.41
CA GLU A 142 -0.12 -3.25 -11.80
C GLU A 142 -1.65 -3.33 -11.98
N GLU A 143 -2.37 -3.87 -11.00
CA GLU A 143 -3.84 -3.88 -11.01
C GLU A 143 -4.46 -2.47 -10.77
N MET A 144 -3.71 -1.56 -10.16
CA MET A 144 -4.19 -0.22 -9.78
C MET A 144 -3.85 0.88 -10.78
N VAL A 145 -2.83 0.67 -11.61
CA VAL A 145 -2.21 1.72 -12.45
C VAL A 145 -2.11 1.23 -13.89
N ASP A 146 -2.84 1.88 -14.78
CA ASP A 146 -2.92 1.48 -16.19
C ASP A 146 -1.66 1.85 -17.00
N ASP A 147 -1.05 3.02 -16.74
CA ASP A 147 0.16 3.49 -17.43
C ASP A 147 1.40 2.77 -16.87
N GLU A 148 2.15 2.12 -17.76
CA GLU A 148 3.32 1.30 -17.36
C GLU A 148 4.46 2.14 -16.78
N VAL A 149 4.67 3.34 -17.30
CA VAL A 149 5.71 4.25 -16.82
C VAL A 149 5.36 4.71 -15.41
N ASP A 150 4.12 5.14 -15.19
CA ASP A 150 3.63 5.50 -13.87
C ASP A 150 3.72 4.32 -12.89
N CYS A 151 3.31 3.13 -13.31
CA CYS A 151 3.35 1.91 -12.52
C CYS A 151 4.78 1.60 -12.05
N TYR A 152 5.74 1.56 -12.96
CA TYR A 152 7.15 1.32 -12.62
C TYR A 152 7.69 2.33 -11.61
N TRP A 153 7.50 3.63 -11.87
CA TRP A 153 7.99 4.68 -10.99
C TRP A 153 7.35 4.64 -9.61
N LEU A 154 6.05 4.33 -9.54
CA LEU A 154 5.34 4.18 -8.27
C LEU A 154 5.87 3.00 -7.48
N ILE A 155 6.03 1.82 -8.08
CA ILE A 155 6.59 0.64 -7.40
C ILE A 155 7.99 0.96 -6.85
N LYS A 156 8.89 1.43 -7.72
CA LYS A 156 10.28 1.74 -7.36
C LYS A 156 10.37 2.72 -6.20
N ASN A 157 9.66 3.84 -6.28
CA ASN A 157 9.73 4.87 -5.25
C ASN A 157 8.96 4.48 -3.98
N PHE A 158 7.89 3.69 -4.09
CA PHE A 158 7.19 3.18 -2.91
C PHE A 158 8.05 2.18 -2.14
N VAL A 159 8.69 1.22 -2.82
CA VAL A 159 9.65 0.28 -2.19
C VAL A 159 10.81 1.03 -1.54
N HIS A 160 11.37 2.04 -2.23
CA HIS A 160 12.40 2.91 -1.65
C HIS A 160 11.90 3.64 -0.39
N HIS A 161 10.69 4.20 -0.43
CA HIS A 161 10.08 4.87 0.69
C HIS A 161 9.87 3.93 1.90
N LEU A 162 9.40 2.70 1.66
CA LEU A 162 9.23 1.68 2.70
C LEU A 162 10.58 1.31 3.34
N ASN A 163 11.60 1.07 2.52
CA ASN A 163 12.93 0.69 2.99
C ASN A 163 13.67 1.81 3.73
N THR A 164 13.41 3.07 3.38
CA THR A 164 14.08 4.22 4.05
C THR A 164 13.36 4.66 5.31
N LYS A 165 12.03 4.76 5.29
CA LYS A 165 11.27 5.31 6.41
C LYS A 165 10.82 4.27 7.43
N PHE A 166 10.58 3.03 7.02
CA PHE A 166 9.93 2.04 7.88
C PHE A 166 10.77 0.78 8.17
N ARG A 167 12.01 0.72 7.69
CA ARG A 167 12.90 -0.43 7.87
C ARG A 167 13.00 -0.88 9.34
N ASP A 168 13.18 0.07 10.24
CA ASP A 168 13.38 -0.21 11.67
C ASP A 168 12.08 -0.27 12.48
N SER A 169 10.92 -0.03 11.83
CA SER A 169 9.64 0.04 12.52
C SER A 169 9.00 -1.34 12.79
N HIS A 170 9.48 -2.42 12.17
CA HIS A 170 8.86 -3.73 12.26
C HIS A 170 8.73 -4.27 13.69
N GLN A 171 9.79 -4.19 14.48
CA GLN A 171 9.75 -4.65 15.88
C GLN A 171 8.81 -3.79 16.75
N GLN A 172 8.74 -2.49 16.48
CA GLN A 172 7.82 -1.59 17.19
C GLN A 172 6.37 -1.89 16.80
N LEU A 173 6.10 -2.23 15.54
CA LEU A 173 4.77 -2.62 15.07
C LEU A 173 4.30 -3.92 15.71
N GLN A 174 5.18 -4.93 15.85
CA GLN A 174 4.84 -6.19 16.54
C GLN A 174 4.51 -5.97 18.01
N LYS A 175 5.35 -5.20 18.74
CA LYS A 175 5.08 -4.86 20.14
C LYS A 175 3.79 -4.03 20.29
N GLY A 176 3.58 -3.09 19.38
CA GLY A 176 2.36 -2.30 19.33
C GLY A 176 1.13 -3.15 19.06
N PHE A 177 1.21 -4.13 18.16
CA PHE A 177 0.13 -5.06 17.86
C PHE A 177 -0.31 -5.84 19.10
N GLU A 178 0.63 -6.45 19.83
CA GLU A 178 0.32 -7.17 21.08
C GLU A 178 -0.32 -6.24 22.11
N HIS A 179 0.23 -5.03 22.27
CA HIS A 179 -0.27 -4.03 23.21
C HIS A 179 -1.73 -3.64 22.92
N TYR A 180 -2.03 -3.21 21.67
CA TYR A 180 -3.36 -2.78 21.29
C TYR A 180 -4.37 -3.93 21.25
N LEU A 181 -3.95 -5.12 20.78
CA LEU A 181 -4.81 -6.28 20.81
C LEU A 181 -5.15 -6.67 22.24
N ASN A 182 -4.23 -6.52 23.20
CA ASN A 182 -4.48 -6.80 24.61
C ASN A 182 -5.45 -5.79 25.26
N ILE A 183 -5.44 -4.54 24.82
CA ILE A 183 -6.41 -3.52 25.24
C ILE A 183 -7.80 -3.87 24.75
N GLU A 184 -7.93 -4.27 23.48
CA GLU A 184 -9.22 -4.58 22.85
C GLU A 184 -9.77 -5.93 23.31
N ASP A 185 -8.92 -6.96 23.39
CA ASP A 185 -9.31 -8.32 23.77
C ASP A 185 -8.17 -9.12 24.42
N SER A 186 -8.07 -9.02 25.74
CA SER A 186 -7.07 -9.76 26.52
C SER A 186 -7.23 -11.28 26.46
N ARG A 187 -8.46 -11.80 26.24
CA ARG A 187 -8.71 -13.25 26.13
C ARG A 187 -8.14 -13.79 24.84
N LEU A 188 -8.26 -13.03 23.75
CA LEU A 188 -7.71 -13.40 22.44
C LEU A 188 -6.18 -13.44 22.49
N VAL A 189 -5.54 -12.46 23.14
CA VAL A 189 -4.08 -12.47 23.35
C VAL A 189 -3.66 -13.67 24.20
N THR A 190 -4.38 -13.98 25.28
CA THR A 190 -4.09 -15.15 26.11
C THR A 190 -4.18 -16.45 25.31
N HIS A 191 -5.20 -16.59 24.46
CA HIS A 191 -5.36 -17.73 23.57
C HIS A 191 -4.18 -17.86 22.59
N LEU A 192 -3.81 -16.76 21.89
CA LEU A 192 -2.68 -16.74 20.97
C LEU A 192 -1.36 -17.12 21.65
N LYS A 193 -1.14 -16.67 22.90
CA LYS A 193 0.02 -17.06 23.71
C LYS A 193 -0.01 -18.54 24.09
N THR A 194 -1.16 -19.05 24.53
CA THR A 194 -1.33 -20.46 24.92
C THR A 194 -1.06 -21.39 23.75
N CYS A 195 -1.49 -21.01 22.54
CA CYS A 195 -1.22 -21.76 21.31
C CYS A 195 0.19 -21.53 20.74
N SER A 196 1.03 -20.70 21.38
CA SER A 196 2.34 -20.26 20.84
C SER A 196 2.23 -19.66 19.42
N ALA A 197 1.10 -19.02 19.13
CA ALA A 197 0.80 -18.46 17.82
C ALA A 197 1.25 -17.00 17.69
N LEU A 198 1.36 -16.25 18.79
CA LEU A 198 1.62 -14.82 18.77
C LEU A 198 2.90 -14.45 18.00
N ASP A 199 3.99 -15.21 18.21
CA ASP A 199 5.26 -14.97 17.54
C ASP A 199 5.31 -15.51 16.09
N LYS A 200 4.33 -16.33 15.71
CA LYS A 200 4.22 -16.96 14.39
C LYS A 200 3.19 -16.32 13.48
N LEU A 201 2.54 -15.24 13.91
CA LEU A 201 1.60 -14.50 13.07
C LEU A 201 2.28 -13.98 11.79
N PRO A 202 1.53 -13.74 10.70
CA PRO A 202 2.10 -13.42 9.40
C PRO A 202 2.60 -11.97 9.33
N TYR A 203 3.45 -11.57 10.28
CA TYR A 203 4.00 -10.21 10.40
C TYR A 203 4.79 -9.77 9.17
N ASN A 204 5.44 -10.70 8.47
CA ASN A 204 6.12 -10.38 7.22
C ASN A 204 5.12 -9.89 6.16
N LEU A 205 4.00 -10.58 6.02
CA LEU A 205 2.92 -10.20 5.09
C LEU A 205 2.28 -8.87 5.50
N TRP A 206 2.01 -8.68 6.79
CA TRP A 206 1.31 -7.49 7.29
C TRP A 206 2.19 -6.24 7.31
N PHE A 207 3.39 -6.35 7.89
CA PHE A 207 4.20 -5.18 8.19
C PHE A 207 5.28 -4.92 7.14
N ARG A 208 5.88 -5.96 6.56
CA ARG A 208 6.92 -5.80 5.56
C ARG A 208 6.33 -5.66 4.16
N LYS A 209 5.44 -6.59 3.76
CA LYS A 209 4.76 -6.54 2.45
C LYS A 209 3.52 -5.62 2.46
N CYS A 210 3.28 -4.89 3.56
CA CYS A 210 2.21 -3.89 3.68
C CYS A 210 0.84 -4.41 3.25
N PHE A 211 0.50 -5.63 3.65
CA PHE A 211 -0.73 -6.36 3.29
C PHE A 211 -0.90 -6.64 1.79
N ALA A 212 0.14 -6.47 0.98
CA ALA A 212 0.09 -6.86 -0.44
C ALA A 212 -0.26 -8.35 -0.56
N GLY A 213 -1.29 -8.66 -1.37
CA GLY A 213 -1.84 -10.01 -1.48
C GLY A 213 -2.69 -10.48 -0.28
N CYS A 214 -2.89 -9.64 0.74
CA CYS A 214 -3.69 -9.93 1.94
C CYS A 214 -5.00 -9.13 2.02
N LEU A 215 -5.10 -7.99 1.38
CA LEU A 215 -6.30 -7.16 1.37
C LEU A 215 -6.87 -7.00 -0.04
N PRO A 216 -8.20 -6.84 -0.17
CA PRO A 216 -8.82 -6.48 -1.45
C PRO A 216 -8.24 -5.15 -1.97
N PRO A 217 -8.13 -4.96 -3.30
CA PRO A 217 -7.54 -3.76 -3.90
C PRO A 217 -8.10 -2.44 -3.36
N SER A 218 -9.42 -2.37 -3.13
CA SER A 218 -10.09 -1.17 -2.60
C SER A 218 -9.67 -0.80 -1.17
N SER A 219 -9.41 -1.80 -0.32
CA SER A 219 -8.92 -1.60 1.05
C SER A 219 -7.41 -1.34 1.06
N LEU A 220 -6.66 -2.07 0.24
CA LEU A 220 -5.22 -1.95 0.11
C LEU A 220 -4.80 -0.53 -0.31
N GLN A 221 -5.49 0.05 -1.31
CA GLN A 221 -5.27 1.43 -1.73
C GLN A 221 -5.39 2.43 -0.58
N ARG A 222 -6.39 2.26 0.30
CA ARG A 222 -6.60 3.14 1.46
C ARG A 222 -5.50 3.00 2.50
N VAL A 223 -4.99 1.79 2.70
CA VAL A 223 -3.84 1.54 3.58
C VAL A 223 -2.60 2.20 3.00
N TRP A 224 -2.36 2.03 1.70
CA TRP A 224 -1.20 2.61 1.02
C TRP A 224 -1.26 4.14 0.94
N ASP A 225 -2.44 4.76 0.86
CA ASP A 225 -2.60 6.22 1.01
C ASP A 225 -1.93 6.74 2.30
N LYS A 226 -2.07 5.98 3.41
CA LYS A 226 -1.47 6.33 4.71
C LYS A 226 0.04 6.07 4.74
N LEU A 227 0.50 4.99 4.11
CA LEU A 227 1.93 4.67 4.04
C LEU A 227 2.69 5.70 3.20
N VAL A 228 2.19 6.04 2.03
CA VAL A 228 2.77 7.06 1.15
C VAL A 228 2.86 8.42 1.86
N SER A 229 1.89 8.75 2.72
CA SER A 229 1.93 9.98 3.54
C SER A 229 2.85 9.89 4.77
N GLY A 230 3.53 8.75 4.99
CA GLY A 230 4.54 8.59 6.03
C GLY A 230 4.04 7.99 7.35
N SER A 231 2.84 7.38 7.40
CA SER A 231 2.30 6.75 8.61
C SER A 231 2.24 5.23 8.53
N CYS A 232 3.21 4.52 9.16
CA CYS A 232 3.19 3.05 9.25
C CYS A 232 2.27 2.50 10.34
N LYS A 233 1.78 3.34 11.27
CA LYS A 233 0.88 2.90 12.35
C LYS A 233 -0.41 2.27 11.84
N ILE A 234 -0.84 2.64 10.64
CA ILE A 234 -2.02 2.05 10.02
C ILE A 234 -1.90 0.53 9.88
N LEU A 235 -0.71 0.01 9.57
CA LEU A 235 -0.47 -1.43 9.44
C LEU A 235 -0.81 -2.18 10.73
N LEU A 236 -0.43 -1.60 11.87
CA LEU A 236 -0.73 -2.15 13.19
C LEU A 236 -2.24 -2.24 13.43
N PHE A 237 -2.97 -1.16 13.19
CA PHE A 237 -4.41 -1.12 13.44
C PHE A 237 -5.17 -2.04 12.49
N VAL A 238 -4.74 -2.15 11.23
CA VAL A 238 -5.33 -3.11 10.28
C VAL A 238 -5.09 -4.55 10.74
N ALA A 239 -3.89 -4.88 11.24
CA ALA A 239 -3.59 -6.22 11.78
C ALA A 239 -4.47 -6.55 12.99
N VAL A 240 -4.64 -5.61 13.93
CA VAL A 240 -5.53 -5.77 15.09
C VAL A 240 -6.96 -6.02 14.64
N GLU A 241 -7.47 -5.20 13.70
CA GLU A 241 -8.84 -5.33 13.20
C GLU A 241 -9.09 -6.65 12.48
N ILE A 242 -8.12 -7.15 11.70
CA ILE A 242 -8.22 -8.48 11.07
C ILE A 242 -8.40 -9.57 12.13
N VAL A 243 -7.56 -9.56 13.16
CA VAL A 243 -7.62 -10.62 14.19
C VAL A 243 -8.90 -10.51 15.02
N LEU A 244 -9.38 -9.31 15.33
CA LEU A 244 -10.66 -9.08 16.01
C LEU A 244 -11.86 -9.51 15.14
N THR A 245 -11.86 -9.16 13.87
CA THR A 245 -12.92 -9.56 12.92
C THR A 245 -13.06 -11.08 12.85
N PHE A 246 -11.93 -11.80 12.82
CA PHE A 246 -11.92 -13.26 12.74
C PHE A 246 -11.75 -13.96 14.09
N LYS A 247 -11.97 -13.24 15.19
CA LYS A 247 -11.81 -13.75 16.56
C LYS A 247 -12.44 -15.14 16.78
N MET A 248 -13.68 -15.35 16.35
CA MET A 248 -14.38 -16.61 16.56
C MET A 248 -13.68 -17.80 15.89
N LYS A 249 -13.16 -17.59 14.69
CA LYS A 249 -12.40 -18.62 13.96
C LYS A 249 -11.03 -18.85 14.57
N VAL A 250 -10.32 -17.77 14.94
CA VAL A 250 -9.01 -17.84 15.60
C VAL A 250 -9.12 -18.58 16.94
N MET A 251 -10.13 -18.26 17.74
CA MET A 251 -10.38 -18.92 19.03
C MET A 251 -10.76 -20.41 18.92
N ALA A 252 -11.27 -20.85 17.77
CA ALA A 252 -11.59 -22.26 17.52
C ALA A 252 -10.35 -23.09 17.11
N LEU A 253 -9.24 -22.45 16.75
CA LEU A 253 -8.00 -23.09 16.34
C LEU A 253 -7.05 -23.21 17.55
N ASN A 254 -6.49 -24.39 17.78
CA ASN A 254 -5.61 -24.66 18.94
C ASN A 254 -4.14 -24.87 18.54
N ASN A 255 -3.78 -24.61 17.29
CA ASN A 255 -2.44 -24.80 16.75
C ASN A 255 -1.95 -23.49 16.08
N ALA A 256 -0.71 -23.09 16.41
CA ALA A 256 -0.09 -21.90 15.86
C ALA A 256 -0.03 -21.88 14.33
N ASP A 257 0.31 -23.00 13.71
CA ASP A 257 0.48 -23.08 12.26
C ASP A 257 -0.88 -22.96 11.54
N SER A 258 -1.94 -23.55 12.11
CA SER A 258 -3.30 -23.42 11.59
C SER A 258 -3.84 -21.98 11.72
N ILE A 259 -3.50 -21.30 12.82
CA ILE A 259 -3.87 -19.89 13.02
C ILE A 259 -3.14 -19.00 12.00
N ASN A 260 -1.84 -19.23 11.81
CA ASN A 260 -1.06 -18.48 10.83
C ASN A 260 -1.59 -18.70 9.40
N GLU A 261 -1.75 -19.96 9.00
CA GLU A 261 -2.29 -20.31 7.66
C GLU A 261 -3.67 -19.69 7.41
N PHE A 262 -4.53 -19.71 8.42
CA PHE A 262 -5.84 -19.06 8.33
C PHE A 262 -5.71 -17.56 8.12
N LEU A 263 -4.87 -16.86 8.89
CA LEU A 263 -4.69 -15.41 8.81
C LEU A 263 -3.95 -14.97 7.53
N GLU A 264 -3.10 -15.81 6.96
CA GLU A 264 -2.49 -15.57 5.64
C GLU A 264 -3.53 -15.62 4.52
N LYS A 265 -4.52 -16.51 4.63
CA LYS A 265 -5.56 -16.73 3.61
C LYS A 265 -6.81 -15.87 3.77
N VAL A 266 -6.86 -14.98 4.75
CA VAL A 266 -8.03 -14.12 5.04
C VAL A 266 -8.53 -13.36 3.81
N THR A 267 -7.64 -12.96 2.91
CA THR A 267 -7.98 -12.26 1.66
C THR A 267 -8.89 -13.08 0.75
N TYR A 268 -8.61 -14.37 0.61
CA TYR A 268 -9.43 -15.27 -0.23
C TYR A 268 -10.84 -15.43 0.35
N LEU A 269 -10.99 -15.35 1.66
CA LEU A 269 -12.28 -15.45 2.33
C LEU A 269 -13.14 -14.19 2.12
N TYR A 270 -12.51 -13.01 2.03
CA TYR A 270 -13.21 -11.76 1.66
C TYR A 270 -13.72 -11.78 0.22
N LEU A 271 -12.95 -12.32 -0.72
CA LEU A 271 -13.33 -12.43 -2.13
C LEU A 271 -14.45 -13.46 -2.36
N LEU A 272 -14.57 -14.47 -1.51
CA LEU A 272 -15.60 -15.50 -1.61
C LEU A 272 -16.93 -15.14 -0.93
N GLY A 273 -17.07 -13.91 -0.42
CA GLY A 273 -18.34 -13.42 0.12
C GLY A 273 -18.77 -14.10 1.44
N TYR A 274 -17.86 -14.66 2.20
CA TYR A 274 -18.14 -15.18 3.55
C TYR A 274 -18.29 -14.04 4.58
N TRP A 275 -19.22 -13.12 4.29
CA TRP A 275 -19.85 -12.29 5.29
C TRP A 275 -21.11 -13.05 5.76
N LEU A 276 -21.03 -13.75 6.86
CA LEU A 276 -22.16 -14.19 7.68
C LEU A 276 -21.88 -13.76 9.11
#